data_269ec7ed0511576f72e2eb4504e9ebe3
#
_entry.id   269ec7ed0511576f72e2eb4504e9ebe3
#
_cell.length_a   1.000
_cell.length_b   1.000
_cell.length_c   1.000
_cell.angle_alpha   90.00
_cell.angle_beta   90.00
_cell.angle_gamma   90.00
#
_symmetry.space_group_name_H-M   'P 1'
#
loop_
_entity.id
_entity.type
_entity.pdbx_description
1 polymer ?
#
loop_
_entity_poly.entity_id
_entity_poly.type
_entity_poly.pdbx_seq_one_letter_code
_entity_poly.pdbx_strand_id
1 'polypeptide(L)'
;MNTHTITSDMGIASEKSEELSGIYWGNVRHRRFGDITHEFSYQLYMMGLDLDEIPQTTTRSRLFGTQWYNPIRFVESDYLAEKKENVTTDEPKPLKQRIASKVQQLGGVWSVSNRVTMLAQCRCLGIYFSPINCFFCYDETGDCRYMLAEVSNTPWREKHYYLIDMHKELKVKKEFHVSPFMDLDMNYLWKIKPPTKRTLVHIESHRSDKIFDATLALSKQSVTKANIRKTVLRIPAMTIKVVMGIYFQALKLFLKKVPFVAHPDSASKTP
;
A
#
# COMPACT_ATOMS: atom_id res chain seq x y z
N MET A 1 23.72 51.44 -41.30
CA MET A 1 24.19 50.31 -40.49
C MET A 1 23.18 50.05 -39.40
N ASN A 2 22.26 49.12 -39.62
CA ASN A 2 21.23 48.75 -38.66
C ASN A 2 21.65 47.45 -38.00
N THR A 3 21.97 47.50 -36.72
CA THR A 3 22.22 46.35 -35.87
C THR A 3 20.89 45.89 -35.26
N HIS A 4 20.34 44.77 -35.78
CA HIS A 4 19.25 44.07 -35.14
C HIS A 4 19.76 43.23 -33.96
N THR A 5 19.40 43.62 -32.75
CA THR A 5 19.58 42.80 -31.56
C THR A 5 18.46 41.79 -31.49
N ILE A 6 18.78 40.53 -31.69
CA ILE A 6 17.84 39.42 -31.50
C ILE A 6 17.91 39.05 -30.01
N THR A 7 16.89 39.42 -29.25
CA THR A 7 16.63 38.90 -27.91
C THR A 7 15.96 37.57 -28.04
N SER A 8 16.70 36.47 -27.80
CA SER A 8 16.16 35.14 -27.67
C SER A 8 15.45 35.01 -26.32
N ASP A 9 14.15 35.12 -26.37
CA ASP A 9 13.27 34.77 -25.24
C ASP A 9 13.22 33.27 -25.12
N MET A 10 14.16 32.66 -24.36
CA MET A 10 14.08 31.26 -23.94
C MET A 10 13.07 31.17 -22.80
N GLY A 11 11.82 31.01 -23.15
CA GLY A 11 10.79 30.59 -22.23
C GLY A 11 11.15 29.23 -21.62
N ILE A 12 11.71 29.23 -20.42
CA ILE A 12 11.83 28.05 -19.59
C ILE A 12 10.41 27.63 -19.24
N ALA A 13 9.88 26.69 -20.05
CA ALA A 13 8.66 25.99 -19.68
C ALA A 13 8.94 25.30 -18.34
N SER A 14 8.38 25.83 -17.26
CA SER A 14 8.33 25.18 -15.97
C SER A 14 7.75 23.78 -16.18
N GLU A 15 8.58 22.76 -16.20
CA GLU A 15 8.10 21.36 -16.09
C GLU A 15 7.26 21.28 -14.82
N LYS A 16 5.94 21.23 -15.03
CA LYS A 16 4.97 21.05 -13.97
C LYS A 16 5.33 19.73 -13.30
N SER A 17 5.91 19.77 -12.11
CA SER A 17 6.27 18.58 -11.34
C SER A 17 5.06 17.63 -11.38
N GLU A 18 5.26 16.40 -11.87
CA GLU A 18 4.17 15.45 -12.06
C GLU A 18 3.56 15.20 -10.69
N GLU A 19 2.30 15.61 -10.49
CA GLU A 19 1.57 15.41 -9.25
C GLU A 19 1.56 13.94 -8.89
N LEU A 20 2.11 13.54 -7.75
CA LEU A 20 2.18 12.14 -7.33
C LEU A 20 0.86 11.64 -6.75
N SER A 21 0.05 12.50 -6.16
CA SER A 21 -1.26 12.15 -5.63
C SER A 21 -2.23 11.74 -6.74
N GLY A 22 -3.04 10.71 -6.51
CA GLY A 22 -3.98 10.17 -7.49
C GLY A 22 -4.88 9.08 -6.94
N ILE A 23 -5.90 8.72 -7.71
CA ILE A 23 -6.74 7.55 -7.47
C ILE A 23 -6.22 6.43 -8.36
N TYR A 24 -5.73 5.35 -7.79
CA TYR A 24 -5.17 4.22 -8.51
C TYR A 24 -6.20 3.09 -8.61
N TRP A 25 -6.63 2.76 -9.82
CA TRP A 25 -7.56 1.68 -10.12
C TRP A 25 -6.88 0.54 -10.83
N GLY A 26 -7.26 -0.69 -10.50
CA GLY A 26 -6.76 -1.87 -11.19
C GLY A 26 -7.17 -3.15 -10.52
N ASN A 27 -6.32 -4.16 -10.64
CA ASN A 27 -6.61 -5.50 -10.18
C ASN A 27 -5.57 -5.97 -9.17
N VAL A 28 -6.04 -6.74 -8.20
CA VAL A 28 -5.19 -7.64 -7.44
C VAL A 28 -5.49 -9.06 -7.91
N ARG A 29 -4.43 -9.85 -8.12
CA ARG A 29 -4.49 -11.25 -8.50
C ARG A 29 -3.64 -12.07 -7.54
N HIS A 30 -4.18 -13.19 -7.09
CA HIS A 30 -3.50 -14.17 -6.28
C HIS A 30 -3.49 -15.51 -7.01
N ARG A 31 -2.33 -16.19 -7.03
CA ARG A 31 -2.20 -17.53 -7.60
C ARG A 31 -1.45 -18.41 -6.63
N ARG A 32 -1.97 -19.61 -6.42
CA ARG A 32 -1.33 -20.70 -5.72
C ARG A 32 -0.91 -21.77 -6.72
N PHE A 33 0.30 -22.28 -6.57
CA PHE A 33 0.91 -23.33 -7.38
C PHE A 33 1.12 -24.58 -6.54
N GLY A 34 1.55 -25.70 -7.17
CA GLY A 34 1.77 -26.99 -6.54
C GLY A 34 0.58 -27.91 -6.72
N ASP A 35 0.42 -28.93 -5.85
CA ASP A 35 -0.59 -29.99 -5.97
C ASP A 35 -2.02 -29.43 -5.99
N ILE A 36 -2.26 -28.34 -5.28
CA ILE A 36 -3.55 -27.64 -5.27
C ILE A 36 -3.38 -26.26 -5.87
N THR A 37 -3.74 -26.14 -7.15
CA THR A 37 -3.75 -24.84 -7.83
C THR A 37 -5.01 -24.06 -7.51
N HIS A 38 -4.83 -22.75 -7.31
CA HIS A 38 -5.95 -21.83 -7.08
C HIS A 38 -5.59 -20.43 -7.55
N GLU A 39 -6.50 -19.80 -8.30
CA GLU A 39 -6.33 -18.44 -8.77
C GLU A 39 -7.62 -17.64 -8.55
N PHE A 40 -7.46 -16.37 -8.15
CA PHE A 40 -8.54 -15.41 -8.13
C PHE A 40 -8.03 -14.00 -8.36
N SER A 41 -8.90 -13.16 -8.90
CA SER A 41 -8.63 -11.75 -9.14
C SER A 41 -9.86 -10.90 -8.85
N TYR A 42 -9.64 -9.69 -8.36
CA TYR A 42 -10.69 -8.72 -8.16
C TYR A 42 -10.18 -7.29 -8.39
N GLN A 43 -11.12 -6.42 -8.77
CA GLN A 43 -10.83 -5.01 -8.94
C GLN A 43 -10.80 -4.31 -7.59
N LEU A 44 -9.85 -3.38 -7.43
CA LEU A 44 -9.80 -2.48 -6.29
C LEU A 44 -9.29 -1.11 -6.70
N TYR A 45 -9.48 -0.15 -5.80
CA TYR A 45 -8.79 1.13 -5.89
C TYR A 45 -7.92 1.34 -4.65
N MET A 46 -6.90 2.17 -4.80
CA MET A 46 -6.11 2.70 -3.69
C MET A 46 -5.91 4.20 -3.89
N MET A 47 -5.77 4.94 -2.82
CA MET A 47 -5.34 6.33 -2.88
C MET A 47 -3.82 6.34 -2.92
N GLY A 48 -3.26 6.94 -3.96
CA GLY A 48 -1.86 7.35 -3.99
C GLY A 48 -1.78 8.76 -3.46
N LEU A 49 -1.14 8.98 -2.33
CA LEU A 49 -1.07 10.28 -1.69
C LEU A 49 0.38 10.63 -1.39
N ASP A 50 0.83 11.76 -1.91
CA ASP A 50 2.02 12.41 -1.37
C ASP A 50 1.66 12.99 0.00
N LEU A 51 2.39 12.63 1.04
CA LEU A 51 2.06 13.07 2.40
C LEU A 51 2.21 14.59 2.58
N ASP A 52 3.07 15.21 1.80
CA ASP A 52 3.26 16.66 1.83
C ASP A 52 2.15 17.40 1.04
N GLU A 53 1.41 16.69 0.15
CA GLU A 53 0.29 17.24 -0.65
C GLU A 53 -1.11 16.93 -0.03
N ILE A 54 -1.20 16.24 1.10
CA ILE A 54 -2.50 15.86 1.68
C ILE A 54 -3.42 17.06 1.90
N PRO A 55 -2.99 18.20 2.49
CA PRO A 55 -3.87 19.35 2.70
C PRO A 55 -4.50 19.85 1.38
N GLN A 56 -3.70 19.97 0.33
CA GLN A 56 -4.15 20.46 -0.98
C GLN A 56 -5.05 19.43 -1.68
N THR A 57 -4.73 18.14 -1.55
CA THR A 57 -5.47 17.05 -2.18
C THR A 57 -6.86 16.88 -1.56
N THR A 58 -6.97 17.02 -0.24
CA THR A 58 -8.24 16.86 0.50
C THR A 58 -9.21 18.02 0.31
N THR A 59 -8.76 19.19 -0.11
CA THR A 59 -9.62 20.35 -0.42
C THR A 59 -10.31 20.27 -1.78
N ARG A 60 -9.90 19.36 -2.66
CA ARG A 60 -10.41 19.26 -4.05
C ARG A 60 -11.86 18.77 -4.14
N SER A 61 -12.35 18.07 -3.14
CA SER A 61 -13.73 17.55 -3.13
C SER A 61 -14.23 17.30 -1.71
N ARG A 62 -15.49 17.62 -1.46
CA ARG A 62 -16.16 17.23 -0.20
C ARG A 62 -16.34 15.71 -0.04
N LEU A 63 -16.11 14.93 -1.09
CA LEU A 63 -16.23 13.47 -1.06
C LEU A 63 -14.95 12.76 -0.60
N PHE A 64 -13.79 13.49 -0.61
CA PHE A 64 -12.52 13.01 -0.09
C PHE A 64 -11.92 14.06 0.85
N GLY A 65 -11.55 13.67 2.03
CA GLY A 65 -10.97 14.57 3.02
C GLY A 65 -10.59 13.89 4.32
N THR A 66 -10.39 14.68 5.36
CA THR A 66 -10.00 14.23 6.71
C THR A 66 -11.19 14.27 7.69
N GLN A 67 -12.28 14.92 7.32
CA GLN A 67 -13.42 15.13 8.20
C GLN A 67 -14.28 13.87 8.32
N TRP A 68 -14.96 13.71 9.47
CA TRP A 68 -15.76 12.52 9.79
C TRP A 68 -16.88 12.22 8.77
N TYR A 69 -17.40 13.25 8.10
CA TYR A 69 -18.48 13.15 7.12
C TYR A 69 -17.99 12.87 5.68
N ASN A 70 -16.68 12.85 5.43
CA ASN A 70 -16.18 12.55 4.08
C ASN A 70 -16.39 11.06 3.75
N PRO A 71 -17.06 10.73 2.63
CA PRO A 71 -17.27 9.35 2.20
C PRO A 71 -15.95 8.57 2.02
N ILE A 72 -14.94 9.17 1.42
CA ILE A 72 -13.57 8.67 1.43
C ILE A 72 -12.79 9.54 2.42
N ARG A 73 -12.27 8.93 3.48
CA ARG A 73 -11.61 9.67 4.55
C ARG A 73 -10.19 9.17 4.82
N PHE A 74 -9.24 10.06 4.69
CA PHE A 74 -7.90 9.84 5.21
C PHE A 74 -7.89 10.05 6.72
N VAL A 75 -7.44 9.04 7.45
CA VAL A 75 -7.27 9.09 8.91
C VAL A 75 -5.86 8.63 9.21
N GLU A 76 -5.02 9.53 9.61
CA GLU A 76 -3.60 9.31 9.76
C GLU A 76 -3.26 8.19 10.75
N SER A 77 -4.06 8.05 11.82
CA SER A 77 -3.89 7.01 12.84
C SER A 77 -4.22 5.59 12.38
N ASP A 78 -4.79 5.40 11.17
CA ASP A 78 -5.05 4.08 10.62
C ASP A 78 -3.75 3.38 10.14
N TYR A 79 -2.70 4.16 9.87
CA TYR A 79 -1.44 3.70 9.29
C TYR A 79 -0.32 3.72 10.33
N LEU A 80 0.55 2.71 10.33
CA LEU A 80 1.64 2.54 11.27
C LEU A 80 1.23 2.89 12.72
N ALA A 81 0.08 2.37 13.16
CA ALA A 81 -0.45 2.67 14.49
C ALA A 81 0.57 2.27 15.58
N GLU A 82 0.91 3.22 16.43
CA GLU A 82 1.76 2.98 17.60
C GLU A 82 0.97 2.17 18.63
N LYS A 83 1.64 1.19 19.28
CA LYS A 83 1.02 0.51 20.42
C LYS A 83 0.92 1.49 21.57
N LYS A 84 -0.22 1.52 22.26
CA LYS A 84 -0.49 2.44 23.38
C LYS A 84 0.56 2.37 24.51
N GLU A 85 1.24 1.24 24.65
CA GLU A 85 2.29 1.02 25.64
C GLU A 85 3.57 1.85 25.40
N ASN A 86 3.78 2.32 24.16
CA ASN A 86 4.97 3.06 23.75
C ASN A 86 4.72 4.57 23.56
N VAL A 87 3.50 5.04 23.83
CA VAL A 87 3.15 6.47 23.67
C VAL A 87 3.43 7.17 24.98
N THR A 88 4.55 7.88 25.05
CA THR A 88 4.96 8.71 26.21
C THR A 88 4.37 10.13 26.15
N THR A 89 3.66 10.50 25.08
CA THR A 89 3.05 11.80 24.86
C THR A 89 1.59 11.65 24.48
N ASP A 90 0.72 12.57 24.86
CA ASP A 90 -0.72 12.54 24.58
C ASP A 90 -1.05 12.69 23.08
N GLU A 91 -0.12 13.15 22.25
CA GLU A 91 -0.30 13.30 20.82
C GLU A 91 0.51 12.27 20.03
N PRO A 92 -0.13 11.52 19.09
CA PRO A 92 0.59 10.57 18.23
C PRO A 92 1.52 11.34 17.28
N LYS A 93 2.73 10.80 17.06
CA LYS A 93 3.67 11.37 16.10
C LYS A 93 3.06 11.45 14.68
N PRO A 94 3.39 12.50 13.91
CA PRO A 94 2.98 12.57 12.51
C PRO A 94 3.36 11.32 11.71
N LEU A 95 2.53 10.92 10.73
CA LEU A 95 2.74 9.69 9.95
C LEU A 95 4.14 9.61 9.33
N LYS A 96 4.63 10.73 8.80
CA LYS A 96 5.97 10.81 8.17
C LYS A 96 7.10 10.48 9.17
N GLN A 97 6.96 10.90 10.44
CA GLN A 97 7.89 10.55 11.51
C GLN A 97 7.77 9.07 11.90
N ARG A 98 6.55 8.51 11.95
CA ARG A 98 6.32 7.08 12.21
C ARG A 98 6.92 6.21 11.11
N ILE A 99 6.84 6.65 9.85
CA ILE A 99 7.51 6.00 8.71
C ILE A 99 9.02 6.01 8.91
N ALA A 100 9.62 7.18 9.20
CA ALA A 100 11.07 7.29 9.41
C ALA A 100 11.56 6.40 10.56
N SER A 101 10.85 6.42 11.70
CA SER A 101 11.15 5.55 12.84
C SER A 101 11.05 4.06 12.48
N LYS A 102 10.05 3.67 11.69
CA LYS A 102 9.89 2.28 11.25
C LYS A 102 10.96 1.86 10.25
N VAL A 103 11.33 2.72 9.30
CA VAL A 103 12.45 2.48 8.38
C VAL A 103 13.75 2.26 9.16
N GLN A 104 14.04 3.12 10.13
CA GLN A 104 15.22 3.00 10.99
C GLN A 104 15.20 1.72 11.82
N GLN A 105 14.06 1.37 12.43
CA GLN A 105 13.88 0.13 13.20
C GLN A 105 14.17 -1.12 12.36
N LEU A 106 13.87 -1.08 11.05
CA LEU A 106 14.10 -2.17 10.11
C LEU A 106 15.47 -2.09 9.41
N GLY A 107 16.40 -1.26 9.93
CA GLY A 107 17.78 -1.16 9.45
C GLY A 107 17.99 -0.27 8.24
N GLY A 108 16.98 0.53 7.83
CA GLY A 108 17.12 1.53 6.78
C GLY A 108 17.57 2.89 7.31
N VAL A 109 18.06 3.73 6.40
CA VAL A 109 18.44 5.12 6.68
C VAL A 109 17.64 6.03 5.74
N TRP A 110 16.72 6.81 6.31
CA TRP A 110 15.88 7.72 5.54
C TRP A 110 15.52 8.97 6.38
N SER A 111 15.57 10.14 5.76
CA SER A 111 15.28 11.41 6.43
C SER A 111 13.80 11.79 6.31
N VAL A 112 13.21 12.29 7.39
CA VAL A 112 11.84 12.81 7.44
C VAL A 112 11.61 14.03 6.55
N SER A 113 12.67 14.75 6.19
CA SER A 113 12.62 15.88 5.24
C SER A 113 12.35 15.42 3.81
N ASN A 114 12.72 14.16 3.49
CA ASN A 114 12.57 13.61 2.16
C ASN A 114 11.11 13.27 1.86
N ARG A 115 10.79 13.17 0.58
CA ARG A 115 9.44 12.90 0.08
C ARG A 115 9.00 11.46 0.37
N VAL A 116 7.73 11.28 0.70
CA VAL A 116 7.10 9.96 0.77
C VAL A 116 5.72 9.97 0.12
N THR A 117 5.48 8.97 -0.72
CA THR A 117 4.17 8.71 -1.32
C THR A 117 3.61 7.42 -0.76
N MET A 118 2.39 7.48 -0.23
CA MET A 118 1.69 6.28 0.20
C MET A 118 0.75 5.76 -0.89
N LEU A 119 0.63 4.45 -0.99
CA LEU A 119 -0.40 3.75 -1.77
C LEU A 119 -1.19 2.89 -0.78
N ALA A 120 -2.40 3.32 -0.44
CA ALA A 120 -3.19 2.74 0.63
C ALA A 120 -4.69 2.88 0.41
N GLN A 121 -5.48 2.07 1.11
CA GLN A 121 -6.91 2.31 1.18
C GLN A 121 -7.22 3.30 2.30
N CYS A 122 -8.02 4.32 1.99
CA CYS A 122 -8.61 5.22 2.97
C CYS A 122 -9.93 4.63 3.50
N ARG A 123 -10.41 5.12 4.64
CA ARG A 123 -11.74 4.75 5.14
C ARG A 123 -12.79 5.05 4.08
N CYS A 124 -13.72 4.12 3.93
CA CYS A 124 -14.87 4.30 3.08
C CYS A 124 -16.14 4.21 3.91
N LEU A 125 -16.95 5.27 3.91
CA LEU A 125 -18.16 5.34 4.72
C LEU A 125 -17.92 4.92 6.19
N GLY A 126 -16.78 5.35 6.75
CA GLY A 126 -16.35 5.04 8.12
C GLY A 126 -15.61 3.71 8.28
N ILE A 127 -15.70 2.79 7.33
CA ILE A 127 -15.05 1.47 7.40
C ILE A 127 -13.62 1.57 6.88
N TYR A 128 -12.66 1.06 7.67
CA TYR A 128 -11.27 0.86 7.26
C TYR A 128 -10.97 -0.62 7.02
N PHE A 129 -10.48 -0.91 5.82
CA PHE A 129 -10.00 -2.24 5.46
C PHE A 129 -8.88 -2.11 4.44
N SER A 130 -7.65 -2.40 4.84
CA SER A 130 -6.49 -2.39 3.96
C SER A 130 -5.60 -3.59 4.25
N PRO A 131 -5.56 -4.59 3.37
CA PRO A 131 -4.67 -5.74 3.52
C PRO A 131 -3.19 -5.38 3.38
N ILE A 132 -2.90 -4.34 2.60
CA ILE A 132 -1.54 -3.82 2.41
C ILE A 132 -1.57 -2.31 2.23
N ASN A 133 -0.66 -1.61 2.92
CA ASN A 133 -0.31 -0.23 2.67
C ASN A 133 1.16 -0.17 2.28
N CYS A 134 1.48 0.56 1.21
CA CYS A 134 2.85 0.73 0.73
C CYS A 134 3.26 2.19 0.88
N PHE A 135 4.40 2.43 1.50
CA PHE A 135 5.00 3.76 1.64
C PHE A 135 6.30 3.79 0.85
N PHE A 136 6.33 4.58 -0.21
CA PHE A 136 7.48 4.75 -1.08
C PHE A 136 8.29 5.94 -0.59
N CYS A 137 9.46 5.67 -0.04
CA CYS A 137 10.37 6.65 0.56
C CYS A 137 11.42 7.04 -0.46
N TYR A 138 11.40 8.30 -0.88
CA TYR A 138 12.32 8.85 -1.86
C TYR A 138 13.54 9.43 -1.15
N ASP A 139 14.66 9.49 -1.84
CA ASP A 139 15.87 10.18 -1.39
C ASP A 139 15.88 11.66 -1.85
N GLU A 140 16.97 12.35 -1.58
CA GLU A 140 17.17 13.77 -1.92
C GLU A 140 17.23 14.00 -3.45
N THR A 141 17.58 12.98 -4.23
CA THR A 141 17.62 13.06 -5.70
C THR A 141 16.26 12.81 -6.34
N GLY A 142 15.27 12.35 -5.54
CA GLY A 142 13.94 12.00 -6.00
C GLY A 142 13.81 10.54 -6.45
N ASP A 143 14.85 9.71 -6.25
CA ASP A 143 14.77 8.29 -6.52
C ASP A 143 14.10 7.55 -5.36
N CYS A 144 13.28 6.53 -5.67
CA CYS A 144 12.65 5.71 -4.65
C CYS A 144 13.67 4.79 -3.99
N ARG A 145 14.09 5.11 -2.77
CA ARG A 145 15.09 4.36 -2.02
C ARG A 145 14.52 3.13 -1.34
N TYR A 146 13.38 3.28 -0.67
CA TYR A 146 12.72 2.19 0.05
C TYR A 146 11.24 2.10 -0.27
N MET A 147 10.70 0.88 -0.23
CA MET A 147 9.28 0.65 -0.02
C MET A 147 9.08 0.01 1.35
N LEU A 148 8.40 0.72 2.25
CA LEU A 148 7.91 0.16 3.51
C LEU A 148 6.51 -0.39 3.27
N ALA A 149 6.32 -1.70 3.42
CA ALA A 149 5.02 -2.36 3.30
C ALA A 149 4.47 -2.68 4.70
N GLU A 150 3.28 -2.14 5.02
CA GLU A 150 2.47 -2.54 6.18
C GLU A 150 1.47 -3.58 5.70
N VAL A 151 1.62 -4.84 6.11
CA VAL A 151 0.76 -5.96 5.71
C VAL A 151 -0.11 -6.36 6.89
N SER A 152 -1.42 -6.49 6.65
CA SER A 152 -2.38 -6.93 7.67
C SER A 152 -2.88 -8.33 7.33
N ASN A 153 -2.92 -9.21 8.32
CA ASN A 153 -3.53 -10.52 8.15
C ASN A 153 -5.04 -10.50 8.43
N THR A 154 -5.74 -11.49 7.87
CA THR A 154 -7.16 -11.72 8.11
C THR A 154 -7.33 -13.16 8.60
N PRO A 155 -8.04 -13.42 9.70
CA PRO A 155 -8.93 -12.52 10.44
C PRO A 155 -8.30 -11.79 11.63
N TRP A 156 -7.06 -12.06 12.03
CA TRP A 156 -6.46 -11.62 13.31
C TRP A 156 -6.17 -10.12 13.37
N ARG A 157 -6.13 -9.42 12.21
CA ARG A 157 -5.84 -7.97 12.10
C ARG A 157 -4.47 -7.57 12.66
N GLU A 158 -3.54 -8.51 12.73
CA GLU A 158 -2.16 -8.23 13.08
C GLU A 158 -1.46 -7.54 11.92
N LYS A 159 -0.51 -6.67 12.24
CA LYS A 159 0.27 -5.93 11.25
C LYS A 159 1.72 -6.34 11.31
N HIS A 160 2.32 -6.54 10.14
CA HIS A 160 3.74 -6.77 9.97
C HIS A 160 4.32 -5.81 8.96
N TYR A 161 5.61 -5.52 9.10
CA TYR A 161 6.28 -4.50 8.30
C TYR A 161 7.46 -5.10 7.57
N TYR A 162 7.53 -4.87 6.27
CA TYR A 162 8.67 -5.23 5.43
C TYR A 162 9.30 -3.96 4.88
N LEU A 163 10.62 -3.84 5.02
CA LEU A 163 11.42 -2.79 4.39
C LEU A 163 12.13 -3.38 3.18
N ILE A 164 11.78 -2.89 2.00
CA ILE A 164 12.37 -3.31 0.74
C ILE A 164 13.28 -2.19 0.24
N ASP A 165 14.59 -2.46 0.17
CA ASP A 165 15.58 -1.56 -0.42
C ASP A 165 15.52 -1.70 -1.95
N MET A 166 15.09 -0.62 -2.62
CA MET A 166 14.85 -0.62 -4.08
C MET A 166 16.14 -0.71 -4.91
N HIS A 167 17.32 -0.48 -4.30
CA HIS A 167 18.63 -0.53 -4.92
C HIS A 167 19.35 -1.85 -4.68
N LYS A 168 18.75 -2.77 -3.93
CA LYS A 168 19.31 -4.10 -3.64
C LYS A 168 18.47 -5.22 -4.25
N GLU A 169 18.93 -6.46 -4.10
CA GLU A 169 18.12 -7.62 -4.46
C GLU A 169 16.82 -7.62 -3.66
N LEU A 170 15.69 -7.67 -4.36
CA LEU A 170 14.36 -7.58 -3.78
C LEU A 170 13.89 -8.93 -3.19
N LYS A 171 14.77 -9.61 -2.43
CA LYS A 171 14.52 -10.88 -1.77
C LYS A 171 14.51 -10.70 -0.25
N VAL A 172 13.40 -11.03 0.38
CA VAL A 172 13.21 -10.88 1.82
C VAL A 172 12.66 -12.17 2.40
N LYS A 173 13.19 -12.63 3.55
CA LYS A 173 12.66 -13.78 4.28
C LYS A 173 11.24 -13.49 4.74
N LYS A 174 10.34 -14.48 4.62
CA LYS A 174 8.99 -14.36 5.13
C LYS A 174 9.00 -14.54 6.65
N GLU A 175 8.52 -13.55 7.39
CA GLU A 175 8.50 -13.53 8.86
C GLU A 175 7.09 -13.47 9.46
N PHE A 176 6.04 -13.43 8.62
CA PHE A 176 4.68 -13.17 9.08
C PHE A 176 3.63 -14.08 8.42
N HIS A 177 2.70 -14.59 9.24
CA HIS A 177 1.54 -15.35 8.78
C HIS A 177 0.46 -14.44 8.19
N VAL A 178 0.53 -14.19 6.89
CA VAL A 178 -0.48 -13.39 6.17
C VAL A 178 -1.79 -14.18 5.98
N SER A 179 -1.72 -15.51 5.93
CA SER A 179 -2.86 -16.39 5.68
C SER A 179 -2.65 -17.71 6.40
N PRO A 180 -3.71 -18.32 6.97
CA PRO A 180 -3.63 -19.63 7.62
C PRO A 180 -3.35 -20.80 6.65
N PHE A 181 -3.25 -20.52 5.36
CA PHE A 181 -2.96 -21.52 4.33
C PHE A 181 -1.51 -21.42 3.79
N MET A 182 -0.63 -20.67 4.48
CA MET A 182 0.76 -20.46 4.04
C MET A 182 1.72 -20.54 5.22
N ASP A 183 2.78 -21.33 5.07
CA ASP A 183 3.86 -21.54 6.03
C ASP A 183 4.80 -20.32 6.13
N LEU A 184 5.65 -20.27 7.19
CA LEU A 184 6.66 -19.23 7.42
C LEU A 184 7.99 -19.52 6.71
N ASP A 185 8.37 -20.78 6.52
CA ASP A 185 9.65 -21.15 5.92
C ASP A 185 9.66 -20.91 4.39
N MET A 186 9.67 -19.66 4.04
CA MET A 186 9.60 -19.18 2.65
C MET A 186 10.39 -17.89 2.48
N ASN A 187 10.79 -17.62 1.22
CA ASN A 187 11.36 -16.36 0.81
C ASN A 187 10.37 -15.58 -0.07
N TYR A 188 10.29 -14.30 0.13
CA TYR A 188 9.57 -13.38 -0.75
C TYR A 188 10.52 -12.78 -1.78
N LEU A 189 10.15 -12.87 -3.04
CA LEU A 189 10.76 -12.14 -4.13
C LEU A 189 9.80 -11.03 -4.57
N TRP A 190 10.25 -9.80 -4.49
CA TRP A 190 9.46 -8.63 -4.83
C TRP A 190 9.82 -8.12 -6.21
N LYS A 191 8.81 -7.65 -6.97
CA LYS A 191 8.98 -6.83 -8.18
C LYS A 191 8.12 -5.59 -8.00
N ILE A 192 8.74 -4.44 -7.93
CA ILE A 192 8.08 -3.20 -7.53
C ILE A 192 8.32 -2.12 -8.59
N LYS A 193 7.24 -1.42 -8.95
CA LYS A 193 7.28 -0.18 -9.70
C LYS A 193 6.59 0.89 -8.85
N PRO A 194 7.32 1.92 -8.40
CA PRO A 194 6.76 3.01 -7.60
C PRO A 194 5.57 3.70 -8.30
N PRO A 195 4.69 4.38 -7.55
CA PRO A 195 3.50 5.01 -8.10
C PRO A 195 3.85 6.20 -9.00
N THR A 196 3.59 6.04 -10.31
CA THR A 196 3.62 7.06 -11.35
C THR A 196 2.29 7.00 -12.11
N LYS A 197 2.29 7.03 -13.45
CA LYS A 197 1.09 6.72 -14.26
C LYS A 197 0.56 5.30 -14.03
N ARG A 198 1.45 4.37 -13.68
CA ARG A 198 1.14 2.99 -13.31
C ARG A 198 2.01 2.59 -12.13
N THR A 199 1.49 1.70 -11.30
CA THR A 199 2.24 1.08 -10.21
C THR A 199 2.07 -0.43 -10.24
N LEU A 200 3.10 -1.13 -9.78
CA LEU A 200 3.10 -2.59 -9.64
C LEU A 200 3.73 -2.95 -8.30
N VAL A 201 3.04 -3.79 -7.55
CA VAL A 201 3.63 -4.52 -6.43
C VAL A 201 3.35 -6.00 -6.67
N HIS A 202 4.38 -6.76 -6.94
CA HIS A 202 4.29 -8.20 -7.17
C HIS A 202 5.18 -8.91 -6.19
N ILE A 203 4.63 -9.93 -5.54
CA ILE A 203 5.29 -10.75 -4.52
C ILE A 203 5.21 -12.19 -4.97
N GLU A 204 6.32 -12.88 -5.03
CA GLU A 204 6.38 -14.33 -5.19
C GLU A 204 6.83 -14.96 -3.87
N SER A 205 6.21 -16.05 -3.47
CA SER A 205 6.59 -16.85 -2.32
C SER A 205 7.21 -18.16 -2.80
N HIS A 206 8.45 -18.41 -2.39
CA HIS A 206 9.24 -19.56 -2.79
C HIS A 206 9.68 -20.35 -1.55
N ARG A 207 9.68 -21.68 -1.66
CA ARG A 207 10.43 -22.61 -0.80
C ARG A 207 11.60 -23.17 -1.62
N SER A 208 11.48 -24.31 -2.29
CA SER A 208 12.33 -24.71 -3.43
C SER A 208 11.77 -24.13 -4.71
N ASP A 209 10.48 -24.26 -4.90
CA ASP A 209 9.73 -23.78 -6.05
C ASP A 209 8.79 -22.63 -5.67
N LYS A 210 8.25 -22.00 -6.69
CA LYS A 210 7.23 -20.96 -6.52
C LYS A 210 5.91 -21.59 -6.05
N ILE A 211 5.46 -21.23 -4.86
CA ILE A 211 4.25 -21.75 -4.23
C ILE A 211 3.08 -20.80 -4.41
N PHE A 212 3.35 -19.49 -4.39
CA PHE A 212 2.31 -18.48 -4.44
C PHE A 212 2.81 -17.22 -5.08
N ASP A 213 1.93 -16.46 -5.74
CA ASP A 213 2.17 -15.07 -6.06
C ASP A 213 0.94 -14.18 -5.83
N ALA A 214 1.22 -12.94 -5.51
CA ALA A 214 0.25 -11.86 -5.44
C ALA A 214 0.71 -10.71 -6.32
N THR A 215 -0.19 -10.19 -7.17
CA THR A 215 0.10 -9.06 -8.07
C THR A 215 -0.92 -7.98 -7.86
N LEU A 216 -0.47 -6.79 -7.49
CA LEU A 216 -1.24 -5.55 -7.46
C LEU A 216 -0.76 -4.68 -8.62
N ALA A 217 -1.61 -4.49 -9.64
CA ALA A 217 -1.31 -3.67 -10.81
C ALA A 217 -2.38 -2.59 -10.98
N LEU A 218 -1.98 -1.33 -10.84
CA LEU A 218 -2.89 -0.20 -10.82
C LEU A 218 -2.47 0.89 -11.80
N SER A 219 -3.47 1.65 -12.29
CA SER A 219 -3.29 2.82 -13.15
C SER A 219 -3.87 4.06 -12.49
N LYS A 220 -3.13 5.17 -12.58
CA LYS A 220 -3.46 6.45 -11.97
C LYS A 220 -4.59 7.16 -12.71
N GLN A 221 -5.48 7.75 -11.95
CA GLN A 221 -6.45 8.76 -12.36
C GLN A 221 -6.28 10.00 -11.49
N SER A 222 -6.41 11.18 -12.08
CA SER A 222 -6.29 12.44 -11.33
C SER A 222 -7.37 12.56 -10.27
N VAL A 223 -7.05 13.23 -9.16
CA VAL A 223 -7.97 13.53 -8.05
C VAL A 223 -8.89 14.68 -8.47
N THR A 224 -9.90 14.39 -9.29
CA THR A 224 -10.93 15.34 -9.71
C THR A 224 -12.26 15.04 -9.02
N LYS A 225 -13.15 16.03 -8.90
CA LYS A 225 -14.51 15.84 -8.36
C LYS A 225 -15.25 14.69 -9.07
N ALA A 226 -15.12 14.60 -10.40
CA ALA A 226 -15.75 13.56 -11.21
C ALA A 226 -15.21 12.16 -10.89
N ASN A 227 -13.87 12.00 -10.82
CA ASN A 227 -13.24 10.72 -10.53
C ASN A 227 -13.51 10.28 -9.08
N ILE A 228 -13.48 11.20 -8.11
CA ILE A 228 -13.83 10.90 -6.72
C ILE A 228 -15.29 10.44 -6.62
N ARG A 229 -16.25 11.16 -7.27
CA ARG A 229 -17.66 10.76 -7.30
C ARG A 229 -17.84 9.36 -7.89
N LYS A 230 -17.19 9.08 -9.03
CA LYS A 230 -17.22 7.76 -9.66
C LYS A 230 -16.67 6.68 -8.73
N THR A 231 -15.63 6.99 -8.00
CA THR A 231 -15.01 6.10 -7.00
C THR A 231 -16.00 5.82 -5.87
N VAL A 232 -16.56 6.86 -5.22
CA VAL A 232 -17.53 6.72 -4.13
C VAL A 232 -18.73 5.87 -4.53
N LEU A 233 -19.26 6.04 -5.75
CA LEU A 233 -20.41 5.25 -6.23
C LEU A 233 -20.07 3.76 -6.45
N ARG A 234 -18.79 3.43 -6.72
CA ARG A 234 -18.34 2.05 -6.93
C ARG A 234 -17.90 1.34 -5.67
N ILE A 235 -17.50 2.08 -4.66
CA ILE A 235 -16.90 1.55 -3.43
C ILE A 235 -17.82 0.58 -2.67
N PRO A 236 -19.11 0.87 -2.38
CA PRO A 236 -19.93 -0.03 -1.58
C PRO A 236 -19.96 -1.44 -2.18
N ALA A 237 -20.21 -1.52 -3.49
CA ALA A 237 -20.21 -2.80 -4.19
C ALA A 237 -18.82 -3.46 -4.20
N MET A 238 -17.75 -2.69 -4.32
CA MET A 238 -16.39 -3.20 -4.32
C MET A 238 -15.98 -3.72 -2.93
N THR A 239 -16.18 -2.94 -1.87
CA THR A 239 -15.82 -3.35 -0.50
C THR A 239 -16.54 -4.63 -0.09
N ILE A 240 -17.84 -4.73 -0.36
CA ILE A 240 -18.61 -5.94 -0.11
C ILE A 240 -18.04 -7.11 -0.92
N LYS A 241 -17.77 -6.92 -2.22
CA LYS A 241 -17.18 -7.97 -3.07
C LYS A 241 -15.81 -8.43 -2.57
N VAL A 242 -14.96 -7.51 -2.13
CA VAL A 242 -13.62 -7.85 -1.61
C VAL A 242 -13.73 -8.62 -0.30
N VAL A 243 -14.51 -8.15 0.66
CA VAL A 243 -14.69 -8.81 1.95
C VAL A 243 -15.32 -10.19 1.76
N MET A 244 -16.46 -10.26 1.05
CA MET A 244 -17.12 -11.54 0.73
C MET A 244 -16.19 -12.47 -0.06
N GLY A 245 -15.43 -11.90 -1.00
CA GLY A 245 -14.45 -12.64 -1.80
C GLY A 245 -13.37 -13.30 -0.94
N ILE A 246 -12.81 -12.62 0.04
CA ILE A 246 -11.79 -13.17 0.93
C ILE A 246 -12.33 -14.39 1.69
N TYR A 247 -13.51 -14.26 2.33
CA TYR A 247 -14.12 -15.38 3.06
C TYR A 247 -14.53 -16.53 2.12
N PHE A 248 -15.05 -16.23 0.94
CA PHE A 248 -15.41 -17.23 -0.05
C PHE A 248 -14.18 -17.97 -0.59
N GLN A 249 -13.06 -17.29 -0.83
CA GLN A 249 -11.82 -17.93 -1.25
C GLN A 249 -11.22 -18.76 -0.10
N ALA A 250 -11.29 -18.30 1.14
CA ALA A 250 -10.89 -19.09 2.31
C ALA A 250 -11.72 -20.39 2.41
N LEU A 251 -13.05 -20.30 2.23
CA LEU A 251 -13.92 -21.48 2.20
C LEU A 251 -13.55 -22.44 1.06
N LYS A 252 -13.29 -21.93 -0.15
CA LYS A 252 -12.84 -22.76 -1.29
C LYS A 252 -11.52 -23.50 -1.00
N LEU A 253 -10.55 -22.82 -0.38
CA LEU A 253 -9.27 -23.44 0.01
C LEU A 253 -9.50 -24.54 1.07
N PHE A 254 -10.35 -24.27 2.04
CA PHE A 254 -10.75 -25.24 3.06
C PHE A 254 -11.41 -26.48 2.42
N LEU A 255 -12.38 -26.28 1.53
CA LEU A 255 -13.05 -27.38 0.80
C LEU A 255 -12.09 -28.15 -0.11
N LYS A 256 -11.05 -27.52 -0.66
CA LYS A 256 -9.97 -28.15 -1.41
C LYS A 256 -8.96 -28.87 -0.52
N LYS A 257 -9.20 -28.96 0.80
CA LYS A 257 -8.31 -29.61 1.78
C LYS A 257 -6.89 -29.05 1.79
N VAL A 258 -6.71 -27.73 1.49
CA VAL A 258 -5.41 -27.08 1.67
C VAL A 258 -5.06 -27.10 3.16
N PRO A 259 -3.86 -27.55 3.56
CA PRO A 259 -3.47 -27.63 4.96
C PRO A 259 -3.65 -26.28 5.66
N PHE A 260 -4.32 -26.34 6.81
CA PHE A 260 -4.48 -25.17 7.69
C PHE A 260 -3.25 -25.11 8.62
N VAL A 261 -2.54 -23.99 8.59
CA VAL A 261 -1.42 -23.74 9.50
C VAL A 261 -1.94 -22.87 10.64
N ALA A 262 -1.97 -23.43 11.85
CA ALA A 262 -2.43 -22.72 13.04
C ALA A 262 -1.52 -21.52 13.33
N HIS A 263 -2.09 -20.46 13.92
CA HIS A 263 -1.31 -19.30 14.35
C HIS A 263 -0.32 -19.73 15.47
N PRO A 264 0.94 -19.26 15.46
CA PRO A 264 1.94 -19.65 16.47
C PRO A 264 1.47 -19.48 17.91
N ASP A 265 0.75 -18.40 18.22
CA ASP A 265 0.24 -18.12 19.57
C ASP A 265 -0.93 -19.02 19.99
N SER A 266 -1.55 -19.76 19.06
CA SER A 266 -2.58 -20.74 19.41
C SER A 266 -2.00 -22.03 19.99
N ALA A 267 -0.74 -22.32 19.69
CA ALA A 267 -0.04 -23.50 20.24
C ALA A 267 0.35 -23.36 21.71
N SER A 268 0.40 -22.12 22.25
CA SER A 268 0.75 -21.85 23.64
C SER A 268 -0.45 -21.84 24.61
N LYS A 269 -1.68 -22.09 24.11
CA LYS A 269 -2.91 -22.06 24.91
C LYS A 269 -3.59 -23.43 25.04
N THR A 270 -2.86 -24.51 24.85
CA THR A 270 -3.37 -25.85 25.21
C THR A 270 -2.98 -26.14 26.67
N PRO A 271 -3.94 -26.44 27.56
CA PRO A 271 -3.71 -26.63 28.99
C PRO A 271 -2.86 -27.84 29.30
#